data_29c89b573b2284d1ef2e06a410745f30
#
_entry.id   29c89b573b2284d1ef2e06a410745f30
#
_cell.length_a   1.000
_cell.length_b   1.000
_cell.length_c   1.000
_cell.angle_alpha   90.00
_cell.angle_beta   90.00
_cell.angle_gamma   90.00
#
_symmetry.space_group_name_H-M   'P 1'
#
loop_
_entity.id
_entity.type
_entity.pdbx_description
1 polymer ?
#
loop_
_entity_poly.entity_id
_entity_poly.type
_entity_poly.pdbx_seq_one_letter_code
_entity_poly.pdbx_strand_id
1 'polypeptide(L)'
;MCDKRVIVYSYLCCRRSLDDTVAFSINELVKWTGLVPNYHEGKINNKYLDCLELLSHYGYFESCPDFIKLKNIKGNGDYYYKSKLNIEKFDTPDDGFGIIYFDELFKIINFKEEFKKEKIDTSRLSAAYILLLLAYIRVNINKNTDKPKCCYRLYKTISEDIGLSERYISRIIEILDVMNIVKYQECKRERYKDGDGKYGFLTTPKVFADYRHFIKDQYGNNIVDQKYDYLSEIQKQMIILREDSA
;
A
#
# COMPACT_ATOMS: atom_id res chain seq x y z
N MET A 1 4.99 -2.58 -13.98
CA MET A 1 4.88 -1.09 -13.95
C MET A 1 4.17 -0.73 -12.65
N CYS A 2 4.81 0.00 -11.75
CA CYS A 2 4.20 0.30 -10.46
C CYS A 2 2.94 1.15 -10.64
N ASP A 3 1.87 0.71 -9.99
CA ASP A 3 0.56 1.30 -10.13
C ASP A 3 0.41 2.57 -9.28
N LYS A 4 0.51 3.72 -9.91
CA LYS A 4 0.27 5.01 -9.26
C LYS A 4 -1.21 5.30 -8.98
N ARG A 5 -2.11 4.45 -9.45
CA ARG A 5 -3.56 4.62 -9.27
C ARG A 5 -3.95 4.68 -7.81
N VAL A 6 -3.29 3.90 -6.95
CA VAL A 6 -3.57 3.90 -5.51
C VAL A 6 -3.40 5.28 -4.90
N ILE A 7 -2.28 5.98 -5.18
CA ILE A 7 -2.05 7.30 -4.61
C ILE A 7 -2.97 8.36 -5.22
N VAL A 8 -3.22 8.29 -6.53
CA VAL A 8 -4.16 9.19 -7.21
C VAL A 8 -5.55 9.04 -6.60
N TYR A 9 -6.00 7.80 -6.45
CA TYR A 9 -7.31 7.53 -5.87
C TYR A 9 -7.40 7.96 -4.40
N SER A 10 -6.39 7.67 -3.57
CA SER A 10 -6.35 8.14 -2.18
C SER A 10 -6.44 9.66 -2.08
N TYR A 11 -5.77 10.39 -2.97
CA TYR A 11 -5.88 11.84 -3.04
C TYR A 11 -7.31 12.30 -3.34
N LEU A 12 -7.95 11.70 -4.35
CA LEU A 12 -9.33 12.04 -4.71
C LEU A 12 -10.30 11.77 -3.54
N CYS A 13 -10.15 10.64 -2.86
CA CYS A 13 -10.96 10.33 -1.68
C CYS A 13 -10.79 11.34 -0.54
N CYS A 14 -9.56 11.83 -0.30
CA CYS A 14 -9.30 12.84 0.72
C CYS A 14 -9.88 14.22 0.38
N ARG A 15 -10.14 14.49 -0.91
CA ARG A 15 -10.72 15.75 -1.39
C ARG A 15 -12.23 15.67 -1.65
N ARG A 16 -12.82 14.52 -1.39
CA ARG A 16 -14.23 14.24 -1.62
C ARG A 16 -15.13 15.09 -0.73
N SER A 17 -16.17 15.70 -1.29
CA SER A 17 -17.27 16.32 -0.59
C SER A 17 -18.36 15.30 -0.20
N LEU A 18 -19.35 15.73 0.53
CA LEU A 18 -20.45 14.84 1.02
C LEU A 18 -21.29 14.24 -0.11
N ASP A 19 -21.33 14.87 -1.27
CA ASP A 19 -22.02 14.39 -2.49
C ASP A 19 -21.13 13.60 -3.44
N ASP A 20 -19.99 13.11 -2.93
CA ASP A 20 -18.98 12.37 -3.68
C ASP A 20 -18.31 13.15 -4.81
N THR A 21 -18.53 14.45 -4.87
CA THR A 21 -17.86 15.34 -5.81
C THR A 21 -16.44 15.66 -5.32
N VAL A 22 -15.51 15.71 -6.24
CA VAL A 22 -14.12 16.14 -5.99
C VAL A 22 -13.71 17.21 -6.99
N ALA A 23 -13.10 18.29 -6.48
CA ALA A 23 -12.45 19.32 -7.27
C ALA A 23 -10.94 19.25 -7.05
N PHE A 24 -10.16 19.18 -8.12
CA PHE A 24 -8.71 19.02 -8.05
C PHE A 24 -8.02 19.61 -9.26
N SER A 25 -6.73 19.94 -9.11
CA SER A 25 -5.83 20.20 -10.25
C SER A 25 -4.74 19.13 -10.31
N ILE A 26 -4.17 18.94 -11.50
CA ILE A 26 -3.07 18.00 -11.67
C ILE A 26 -1.82 18.46 -10.89
N ASN A 27 -1.60 19.76 -10.80
CA ASN A 27 -0.51 20.33 -10.03
C ASN A 27 -0.65 20.02 -8.54
N GLU A 28 -1.84 20.16 -7.97
CA GLU A 28 -2.08 19.77 -6.58
C GLU A 28 -1.87 18.26 -6.37
N LEU A 29 -2.39 17.44 -7.27
CA LEU A 29 -2.19 15.99 -7.23
C LEU A 29 -0.69 15.63 -7.24
N VAL A 30 0.10 16.25 -8.12
CA VAL A 30 1.55 16.00 -8.18
C VAL A 30 2.24 16.46 -6.90
N LYS A 31 1.92 17.65 -6.39
CA LYS A 31 2.48 18.17 -5.12
C LYS A 31 2.12 17.28 -3.93
N TRP A 32 0.89 16.77 -3.88
CA TRP A 32 0.45 15.84 -2.86
C TRP A 32 1.33 14.58 -2.79
N THR A 33 1.88 14.14 -3.91
CA THR A 33 2.80 12.99 -3.93
C THR A 33 4.23 13.33 -3.49
N GLY A 34 4.49 14.55 -3.03
CA GLY A 34 5.83 15.04 -2.67
C GLY A 34 6.73 15.31 -3.86
N LEU A 35 6.16 15.41 -5.07
CA LEU A 35 6.90 15.71 -6.29
C LEU A 35 6.65 17.15 -6.75
N VAL A 36 7.61 17.68 -7.49
CA VAL A 36 7.45 18.97 -8.16
C VAL A 36 6.77 18.74 -9.52
N PRO A 37 5.73 19.53 -9.86
CA PRO A 37 5.13 19.49 -11.18
C PRO A 37 6.18 19.74 -12.27
N ASN A 38 6.26 18.85 -13.25
CA ASN A 38 7.18 18.95 -14.36
C ASN A 38 6.38 19.19 -15.65
N TYR A 39 6.78 20.21 -16.40
CA TYR A 39 6.13 20.62 -17.65
C TYR A 39 7.06 20.34 -18.82
N HIS A 40 6.48 19.81 -19.89
CA HIS A 40 7.11 19.69 -21.19
C HIS A 40 6.20 20.40 -22.22
N GLU A 41 6.74 21.38 -22.94
CA GLU A 41 5.98 22.20 -23.91
C GLU A 41 4.70 22.84 -23.32
N GLY A 42 4.75 23.24 -22.05
CA GLY A 42 3.61 23.83 -21.34
C GLY A 42 2.52 22.82 -20.92
N LYS A 43 2.77 21.53 -21.05
CA LYS A 43 1.88 20.45 -20.59
C LYS A 43 2.47 19.75 -19.39
N ILE A 44 1.63 19.43 -18.40
CA ILE A 44 2.09 18.68 -17.22
C ILE A 44 2.39 17.22 -17.56
N ASN A 45 3.20 16.58 -16.71
CA ASN A 45 3.55 15.18 -16.83
C ASN A 45 2.30 14.28 -17.00
N ASN A 46 2.20 13.61 -18.15
CA ASN A 46 1.05 12.81 -18.55
C ASN A 46 0.77 11.59 -17.66
N LYS A 47 1.74 11.12 -16.86
CA LYS A 47 1.58 9.90 -16.03
C LYS A 47 0.40 9.96 -15.05
N TYR A 48 0.07 11.13 -14.53
CA TYR A 48 -1.09 11.30 -13.65
C TYR A 48 -2.39 11.36 -14.42
N LEU A 49 -2.38 11.98 -15.60
CA LEU A 49 -3.52 11.96 -16.52
C LEU A 49 -3.79 10.53 -17.01
N ASP A 50 -2.74 9.73 -17.28
CA ASP A 50 -2.88 8.31 -17.63
C ASP A 50 -3.54 7.52 -16.48
N CYS A 51 -3.18 7.82 -15.23
CA CYS A 51 -3.81 7.18 -14.07
C CYS A 51 -5.29 7.55 -13.94
N LEU A 52 -5.65 8.82 -14.13
CA LEU A 52 -7.04 9.31 -14.09
C LEU A 52 -7.87 8.71 -15.22
N GLU A 53 -7.31 8.62 -16.43
CA GLU A 53 -7.94 7.96 -17.58
C GLU A 53 -8.23 6.48 -17.26
N LEU A 54 -7.25 5.75 -16.72
CA LEU A 54 -7.43 4.35 -16.35
C LEU A 54 -8.50 4.20 -15.25
N LEU A 55 -8.50 5.07 -14.23
CA LEU A 55 -9.54 5.06 -13.20
C LEU A 55 -10.92 5.32 -13.82
N SER A 56 -11.03 6.24 -14.78
CA SER A 56 -12.27 6.49 -15.51
C SER A 56 -12.70 5.26 -16.32
N HIS A 57 -11.77 4.62 -17.03
CA HIS A 57 -12.04 3.42 -17.82
C HIS A 57 -12.55 2.26 -16.96
N TYR A 58 -12.03 2.11 -15.74
CA TYR A 58 -12.49 1.10 -14.79
C TYR A 58 -13.76 1.46 -14.02
N GLY A 59 -14.38 2.60 -14.34
CA GLY A 59 -15.65 3.02 -13.76
C GLY A 59 -15.55 3.59 -12.34
N TYR A 60 -14.38 4.09 -11.92
CA TYR A 60 -14.19 4.76 -10.63
C TYR A 60 -14.77 6.17 -10.56
N PHE A 61 -15.27 6.69 -11.68
CA PHE A 61 -15.98 7.95 -11.74
C PHE A 61 -17.39 7.71 -12.29
N GLU A 62 -18.39 8.33 -11.70
CA GLU A 62 -19.74 8.48 -12.29
C GLU A 62 -19.70 9.54 -13.39
N SER A 63 -18.95 10.62 -13.15
CA SER A 63 -18.72 11.67 -14.14
C SER A 63 -17.33 12.27 -13.96
N CYS A 64 -16.64 12.54 -15.06
CA CYS A 64 -15.33 13.16 -15.08
C CYS A 64 -15.06 13.83 -16.44
N PRO A 65 -14.05 14.73 -16.50
CA PRO A 65 -13.55 15.27 -17.76
C PRO A 65 -12.98 14.18 -18.68
N ASP A 66 -12.89 14.49 -19.95
CA ASP A 66 -12.15 13.67 -20.92
C ASP A 66 -10.64 13.86 -20.71
N PHE A 67 -10.04 12.99 -19.90
CA PHE A 67 -8.62 13.07 -19.57
C PHE A 67 -7.69 12.89 -20.78
N ILE A 68 -8.14 12.20 -21.84
CA ILE A 68 -7.38 12.05 -23.07
C ILE A 68 -7.22 13.40 -23.77
N LYS A 69 -8.31 14.14 -23.90
CA LYS A 69 -8.27 15.50 -24.50
C LYS A 69 -7.41 16.45 -23.67
N LEU A 70 -7.47 16.34 -22.34
CA LEU A 70 -6.70 17.21 -21.44
C LEU A 70 -5.20 17.07 -21.61
N LYS A 71 -4.68 15.91 -22.01
CA LYS A 71 -3.24 15.68 -22.25
C LYS A 71 -2.65 16.65 -23.29
N ASN A 72 -3.48 17.15 -24.20
CA ASN A 72 -3.05 18.02 -25.31
C ASN A 72 -3.21 19.51 -25.02
N ILE A 73 -3.76 19.89 -23.89
CA ILE A 73 -4.03 21.30 -23.55
C ILE A 73 -2.80 21.88 -22.82
N LYS A 74 -2.34 23.05 -23.28
CA LYS A 74 -1.30 23.83 -22.57
C LYS A 74 -1.88 24.35 -21.26
N GLY A 75 -1.07 24.35 -20.19
CA GLY A 75 -1.51 24.78 -18.86
C GLY A 75 -2.47 23.81 -18.17
N ASN A 76 -2.63 22.58 -18.68
CA ASN A 76 -3.54 21.58 -18.15
C ASN A 76 -3.32 21.22 -16.67
N GLY A 77 -2.15 21.54 -16.12
CA GLY A 77 -1.83 21.30 -14.71
C GLY A 77 -2.55 22.23 -13.74
N ASP A 78 -2.87 23.46 -14.15
CA ASP A 78 -3.41 24.52 -13.29
C ASP A 78 -4.93 24.58 -13.29
N TYR A 79 -5.59 23.97 -14.28
CA TYR A 79 -7.05 23.93 -14.32
C TYR A 79 -7.60 23.06 -13.20
N TYR A 80 -8.69 23.53 -12.59
CA TYR A 80 -9.49 22.74 -11.66
C TYR A 80 -10.52 21.91 -12.42
N TYR A 81 -10.47 20.61 -12.16
CA TYR A 81 -11.39 19.63 -12.72
C TYR A 81 -12.38 19.20 -11.66
N LYS A 82 -13.66 19.12 -12.04
CA LYS A 82 -14.72 18.58 -11.20
C LYS A 82 -15.07 17.20 -11.69
N SER A 83 -15.11 16.23 -10.77
CA SER A 83 -15.48 14.85 -11.04
C SER A 83 -16.39 14.33 -9.94
N LYS A 84 -17.21 13.33 -10.22
CA LYS A 84 -17.97 12.60 -9.22
C LYS A 84 -17.45 11.18 -9.11
N LEU A 85 -17.10 10.74 -7.92
CA LEU A 85 -16.57 9.40 -7.66
C LEU A 85 -17.71 8.38 -7.62
N ASN A 86 -17.47 7.21 -8.16
CA ASN A 86 -18.37 6.06 -8.05
C ASN A 86 -17.97 5.25 -6.81
N ILE A 87 -18.63 5.49 -5.70
CA ILE A 87 -18.33 4.86 -4.41
C ILE A 87 -18.78 3.40 -4.38
N GLU A 88 -19.83 3.04 -5.07
CA GLU A 88 -20.35 1.66 -5.11
C GLU A 88 -19.33 0.67 -5.68
N LYS A 89 -18.41 1.16 -6.53
CA LYS A 89 -17.32 0.34 -7.10
C LYS A 89 -16.36 -0.23 -6.06
N PHE A 90 -16.40 0.28 -4.83
CA PHE A 90 -15.49 -0.10 -3.73
C PHE A 90 -16.14 -1.02 -2.71
N ASP A 91 -17.46 -1.15 -2.72
CA ASP A 91 -18.21 -2.04 -1.83
C ASP A 91 -18.32 -3.44 -2.44
N THR A 92 -17.20 -4.05 -2.84
CA THR A 92 -17.17 -5.46 -3.20
C THR A 92 -16.61 -6.28 -2.05
N PRO A 93 -17.48 -6.86 -1.19
CA PRO A 93 -17.06 -7.63 -0.01
C PRO A 93 -16.16 -8.83 -0.36
N ASP A 94 -16.33 -9.38 -1.56
CA ASP A 94 -15.68 -10.62 -1.99
C ASP A 94 -14.19 -10.44 -2.35
N ASP A 95 -13.77 -9.25 -2.76
CA ASP A 95 -12.38 -8.98 -3.18
C ASP A 95 -11.45 -8.59 -2.02
N GLY A 96 -12.00 -8.41 -0.82
CA GLY A 96 -11.29 -7.91 0.33
C GLY A 96 -10.99 -6.40 0.21
N PHE A 97 -10.74 -5.75 1.33
CA PHE A 97 -10.43 -4.33 1.39
C PHE A 97 -9.23 -4.07 2.30
N GLY A 98 -8.50 -2.99 2.00
CA GLY A 98 -7.44 -2.46 2.85
C GLY A 98 -7.77 -1.05 3.27
N ILE A 99 -7.86 -0.78 4.57
CA ILE A 99 -8.10 0.56 5.09
C ILE A 99 -6.75 1.27 5.19
N ILE A 100 -6.65 2.45 4.60
CA ILE A 100 -5.52 3.37 4.80
C ILE A 100 -6.06 4.55 5.60
N TYR A 101 -5.53 4.75 6.81
CA TYR A 101 -5.97 5.83 7.68
C TYR A 101 -5.34 7.15 7.26
N PHE A 102 -6.06 8.25 7.52
CA PHE A 102 -5.64 9.57 7.06
C PHE A 102 -4.28 10.01 7.64
N ASP A 103 -4.04 9.74 8.92
CA ASP A 103 -2.77 10.03 9.58
C ASP A 103 -1.59 9.26 8.99
N GLU A 104 -1.81 8.01 8.59
CA GLU A 104 -0.80 7.19 7.92
C GLU A 104 -0.54 7.67 6.50
N LEU A 105 -1.59 8.01 5.75
CA LEU A 105 -1.48 8.58 4.43
C LEU A 105 -0.63 9.86 4.48
N PHE A 106 -0.87 10.72 5.47
CA PHE A 106 -0.11 11.95 5.66
C PHE A 106 1.37 11.68 5.99
N LYS A 107 1.66 10.73 6.88
CA LYS A 107 3.03 10.27 7.15
C LYS A 107 3.72 9.74 5.89
N ILE A 108 3.02 8.90 5.11
CA ILE A 108 3.57 8.29 3.91
C ILE A 108 3.88 9.35 2.84
N ILE A 109 3.04 10.37 2.68
CA ILE A 109 3.29 11.45 1.72
C ILE A 109 4.53 12.24 2.10
N ASN A 110 4.72 12.49 3.39
CA ASN A 110 5.81 13.28 3.93
C ASN A 110 7.05 12.45 4.34
N PHE A 111 7.09 11.15 4.04
CA PHE A 111 8.11 10.22 4.56
C PHE A 111 9.55 10.68 4.31
N LYS A 112 9.83 11.34 3.19
CA LYS A 112 11.18 11.82 2.87
C LYS A 112 11.66 12.90 3.84
N GLU A 113 10.75 13.75 4.32
CA GLU A 113 11.08 14.78 5.31
C GLU A 113 11.31 14.16 6.70
N GLU A 114 10.48 13.18 7.06
CA GLU A 114 10.63 12.46 8.33
C GLU A 114 11.94 11.68 8.39
N PHE A 115 12.33 11.03 7.28
CA PHE A 115 13.54 10.20 7.20
C PHE A 115 14.81 10.93 6.80
N LYS A 116 14.80 12.26 6.64
CA LYS A 116 16.04 13.05 6.41
C LYS A 116 17.09 12.83 7.48
N LYS A 117 16.69 12.53 8.72
CA LYS A 117 17.58 12.31 9.88
C LYS A 117 17.99 10.85 10.04
N GLU A 118 17.31 9.94 9.37
CA GLU A 118 17.54 8.51 9.43
C GLU A 118 18.55 8.10 8.34
N LYS A 119 19.30 7.01 8.57
CA LYS A 119 20.25 6.49 7.58
C LYS A 119 19.60 5.66 6.46
N ILE A 120 18.28 5.74 6.31
CA ILE A 120 17.53 4.99 5.29
C ILE A 120 17.59 5.73 3.97
N ASP A 121 18.11 5.08 2.93
CA ASP A 121 18.14 5.64 1.57
C ASP A 121 16.73 5.64 0.95
N THR A 122 16.10 6.81 0.99
CA THR A 122 14.76 7.04 0.42
C THR A 122 14.78 7.59 -1.02
N SER A 123 15.97 7.79 -1.60
CA SER A 123 16.14 8.55 -2.85
C SER A 123 15.36 8.00 -4.05
N ARG A 124 15.16 6.68 -4.12
CA ARG A 124 14.46 6.00 -5.21
C ARG A 124 13.05 5.54 -4.85
N LEU A 125 12.59 5.84 -3.64
CA LEU A 125 11.26 5.48 -3.18
C LEU A 125 10.27 6.62 -3.42
N SER A 126 9.03 6.26 -3.66
CA SER A 126 7.92 7.19 -3.76
C SER A 126 6.78 6.79 -2.82
N ALA A 127 6.00 7.75 -2.37
CA ALA A 127 4.80 7.50 -1.57
C ALA A 127 3.84 6.51 -2.26
N ALA A 128 3.78 6.52 -3.60
CA ALA A 128 2.96 5.58 -4.36
C ALA A 128 3.38 4.11 -4.15
N TYR A 129 4.69 3.84 -4.05
CA TYR A 129 5.18 2.48 -3.81
C TYR A 129 4.86 2.02 -2.38
N ILE A 130 4.99 2.92 -1.42
CA ILE A 130 4.68 2.64 -0.02
C ILE A 130 3.19 2.35 0.15
N LEU A 131 2.32 3.18 -0.44
CA LEU A 131 0.87 2.98 -0.40
C LEU A 131 0.42 1.70 -1.11
N LEU A 132 1.02 1.37 -2.25
CA LEU A 132 0.71 0.15 -2.98
C LEU A 132 1.01 -1.09 -2.13
N LEU A 133 2.20 -1.14 -1.51
CA LEU A 133 2.58 -2.26 -0.65
C LEU A 133 1.71 -2.32 0.61
N LEU A 134 1.42 -1.18 1.24
CA LEU A 134 0.54 -1.12 2.42
C LEU A 134 -0.87 -1.62 2.08
N ALA A 135 -1.45 -1.17 0.97
CA ALA A 135 -2.75 -1.65 0.50
C ALA A 135 -2.74 -3.16 0.27
N TYR A 136 -1.73 -3.70 -0.40
CA TYR A 136 -1.57 -5.13 -0.61
C TYR A 136 -1.51 -5.92 0.72
N ILE A 137 -0.69 -5.48 1.67
CA ILE A 137 -0.56 -6.14 2.98
C ILE A 137 -1.91 -6.14 3.70
N ARG A 138 -2.61 -5.01 3.75
CA ARG A 138 -3.89 -4.87 4.48
C ARG A 138 -5.02 -5.65 3.84
N VAL A 139 -5.10 -5.69 2.52
CA VAL A 139 -6.07 -6.57 1.83
C VAL A 139 -5.84 -8.03 2.22
N ASN A 140 -4.58 -8.48 2.26
CA ASN A 140 -4.27 -9.85 2.63
C ASN A 140 -4.49 -10.13 4.13
N ILE A 141 -4.25 -9.15 5.02
CA ILE A 141 -4.62 -9.26 6.44
C ILE A 141 -6.13 -9.40 6.61
N ASN A 142 -6.91 -8.60 5.87
CA ASN A 142 -8.38 -8.61 5.99
C ASN A 142 -9.02 -9.84 5.35
N LYS A 143 -8.42 -10.39 4.28
CA LYS A 143 -8.85 -11.67 3.68
C LYS A 143 -8.62 -12.87 4.60
N ASN A 144 -7.68 -12.76 5.53
CA ASN A 144 -7.44 -13.81 6.50
C ASN A 144 -8.52 -13.76 7.59
N THR A 145 -9.45 -14.70 7.54
CA THR A 145 -10.53 -14.86 8.52
C THR A 145 -10.07 -15.52 9.80
N ASP A 146 -8.95 -16.25 9.74
CA ASP A 146 -8.37 -16.94 10.87
C ASP A 146 -7.62 -15.99 11.79
N LYS A 147 -7.62 -16.29 13.07
CA LYS A 147 -6.74 -15.62 14.02
C LYS A 147 -5.39 -16.34 14.04
N PRO A 148 -4.30 -15.61 14.03
CA PRO A 148 -4.15 -14.15 14.12
C PRO A 148 -4.34 -13.43 12.78
N LYS A 149 -4.89 -12.23 12.80
CA LYS A 149 -5.04 -11.37 11.61
C LYS A 149 -3.69 -10.82 11.16
N CYS A 150 -3.07 -11.50 10.24
CA CYS A 150 -1.78 -11.12 9.65
C CYS A 150 -1.71 -11.54 8.20
N CYS A 151 -0.74 -10.98 7.49
CA CYS A 151 -0.35 -11.42 6.17
C CYS A 151 1.01 -12.12 6.26
N TYR A 152 1.15 -13.29 5.66
CA TYR A 152 2.43 -13.99 5.52
C TYR A 152 2.69 -14.27 4.05
N ARG A 153 3.80 -13.74 3.54
CA ARG A 153 4.17 -13.84 2.12
C ARG A 153 5.69 -13.81 1.96
N LEU A 154 6.17 -14.45 0.92
CA LEU A 154 7.53 -14.28 0.43
C LEU A 154 7.65 -12.94 -0.31
N TYR A 155 8.79 -12.28 -0.23
CA TYR A 155 9.03 -11.06 -1.00
C TYR A 155 8.93 -11.32 -2.51
N LYS A 156 9.34 -12.51 -2.97
CA LYS A 156 9.18 -12.92 -4.36
C LYS A 156 7.71 -12.90 -4.78
N THR A 157 6.82 -13.52 -4.00
CA THR A 157 5.37 -13.53 -4.29
C THR A 157 4.81 -12.11 -4.31
N ILE A 158 5.15 -11.27 -3.31
CA ILE A 158 4.74 -9.87 -3.30
C ILE A 158 5.24 -9.15 -4.56
N SER A 159 6.50 -9.38 -4.95
CA SER A 159 7.09 -8.78 -6.15
C SER A 159 6.34 -9.16 -7.42
N GLU A 160 5.95 -10.42 -7.55
CA GLU A 160 5.17 -10.93 -8.68
C GLU A 160 3.77 -10.31 -8.72
N ASP A 161 3.10 -10.21 -7.56
CA ASP A 161 1.72 -9.70 -7.45
C ASP A 161 1.61 -8.20 -7.75
N ILE A 162 2.54 -7.37 -7.24
CA ILE A 162 2.42 -5.91 -7.32
C ILE A 162 3.47 -5.23 -8.22
N GLY A 163 4.38 -6.00 -8.83
CA GLY A 163 5.39 -5.50 -9.76
C GLY A 163 6.48 -4.63 -9.13
N LEU A 164 6.70 -4.70 -7.82
CA LEU A 164 7.82 -4.07 -7.12
C LEU A 164 8.97 -5.06 -6.96
N SER A 165 10.22 -4.64 -7.16
CA SER A 165 11.36 -5.51 -6.88
C SER A 165 11.46 -5.83 -5.38
N GLU A 166 11.95 -7.03 -5.05
CA GLU A 166 12.15 -7.46 -3.65
C GLU A 166 13.00 -6.47 -2.84
N ARG A 167 13.96 -5.82 -3.47
CA ARG A 167 14.78 -4.78 -2.84
C ARG A 167 13.95 -3.55 -2.43
N TYR A 168 12.98 -3.14 -3.26
CA TYR A 168 12.06 -2.06 -2.89
C TYR A 168 11.12 -2.49 -1.78
N ILE A 169 10.59 -3.70 -1.85
CA ILE A 169 9.70 -4.27 -0.83
C ILE A 169 10.40 -4.26 0.53
N SER A 170 11.63 -4.78 0.62
CA SER A 170 12.40 -4.79 1.88
C SER A 170 12.54 -3.39 2.47
N ARG A 171 12.94 -2.40 1.66
CA ARG A 171 13.10 -1.02 2.13
C ARG A 171 11.80 -0.36 2.56
N ILE A 172 10.72 -0.62 1.83
CA ILE A 172 9.41 -0.06 2.17
C ILE A 172 8.91 -0.66 3.49
N ILE A 173 9.14 -1.95 3.72
CA ILE A 173 8.77 -2.59 4.99
C ILE A 173 9.53 -1.96 6.16
N GLU A 174 10.83 -1.70 6.03
CA GLU A 174 11.61 -0.98 7.04
C GLU A 174 11.03 0.40 7.34
N ILE A 175 10.63 1.15 6.29
CA ILE A 175 9.98 2.46 6.44
C ILE A 175 8.64 2.33 7.17
N LEU A 176 7.80 1.40 6.78
CA LEU A 176 6.49 1.17 7.40
C LEU A 176 6.63 0.74 8.87
N ASP A 177 7.66 -0.04 9.20
CA ASP A 177 7.95 -0.45 10.58
C ASP A 177 8.41 0.73 11.45
N VAL A 178 9.33 1.54 10.95
CA VAL A 178 9.80 2.76 11.66
C VAL A 178 8.67 3.77 11.84
N MET A 179 7.77 3.90 10.85
CA MET A 179 6.57 4.75 10.95
C MET A 179 5.51 4.20 11.91
N ASN A 180 5.68 2.99 12.46
CA ASN A 180 4.69 2.29 13.24
C ASN A 180 3.35 2.10 12.50
N ILE A 181 3.41 1.73 11.22
CA ILE A 181 2.24 1.41 10.39
C ILE A 181 2.09 -0.10 10.24
N VAL A 182 3.18 -0.80 9.91
CA VAL A 182 3.21 -2.26 9.80
C VAL A 182 4.37 -2.79 10.63
N LYS A 183 4.11 -3.80 11.44
CA LYS A 183 5.15 -4.60 12.10
C LYS A 183 5.45 -5.82 11.24
N TYR A 184 6.71 -6.20 11.17
CA TYR A 184 7.09 -7.42 10.48
C TYR A 184 8.06 -8.27 11.29
N GLN A 185 8.03 -9.56 11.03
CA GLN A 185 8.97 -10.50 11.60
C GLN A 185 9.38 -11.53 10.55
N GLU A 186 10.65 -11.88 10.56
CA GLU A 186 11.15 -13.01 9.78
C GLU A 186 10.93 -14.29 10.57
N CYS A 187 10.28 -15.27 9.97
CA CYS A 187 10.22 -16.60 10.56
C CYS A 187 11.62 -17.21 10.60
N LYS A 188 11.90 -17.96 11.64
CA LYS A 188 13.20 -18.65 11.77
C LYS A 188 13.39 -19.59 10.58
N ARG A 189 14.58 -19.56 9.98
CA ARG A 189 14.97 -20.52 8.94
C ARG A 189 15.06 -21.90 9.56
N GLU A 190 14.32 -22.86 9.05
CA GLU A 190 14.41 -24.24 9.46
C GLU A 190 15.30 -25.01 8.51
N ARG A 191 16.17 -25.82 9.09
CA ARG A 191 16.94 -26.81 8.35
C ARG A 191 16.06 -28.02 8.05
N TYR A 192 16.05 -28.46 6.83
CA TYR A 192 15.43 -29.72 6.48
C TYR A 192 16.49 -30.64 5.83
N LYS A 193 16.22 -31.92 5.87
CA LYS A 193 17.03 -32.93 5.19
C LYS A 193 16.17 -33.53 4.09
N ASP A 194 16.64 -33.45 2.84
CA ASP A 194 15.92 -34.04 1.72
C ASP A 194 16.02 -35.57 1.72
N GLY A 195 15.29 -36.23 0.81
CA GLY A 195 15.30 -37.68 0.68
C GLY A 195 16.68 -38.26 0.34
N ASP A 196 17.58 -37.46 -0.18
CA ASP A 196 18.99 -37.83 -0.51
C ASP A 196 19.93 -37.54 0.69
N GLY A 197 19.42 -37.08 1.79
CA GLY A 197 20.18 -36.78 3.00
C GLY A 197 20.93 -35.45 2.97
N LYS A 198 20.69 -34.58 1.97
CA LYS A 198 21.29 -33.26 1.89
C LYS A 198 20.52 -32.28 2.76
N TYR A 199 21.27 -31.40 3.42
CA TYR A 199 20.67 -30.32 4.21
C TYR A 199 20.35 -29.12 3.34
N GLY A 200 19.12 -28.63 3.43
CA GLY A 200 18.66 -27.40 2.84
C GLY A 200 18.06 -26.46 3.88
N PHE A 201 17.75 -25.23 3.47
CA PHE A 201 17.00 -24.28 4.29
C PHE A 201 15.68 -23.99 3.61
N LEU A 202 14.59 -24.12 4.35
CA LEU A 202 13.30 -23.67 3.86
C LEU A 202 13.29 -22.15 3.80
N THR A 203 12.86 -21.63 2.65
CA THR A 203 12.58 -20.21 2.53
C THR A 203 11.30 -19.92 3.32
N THR A 204 11.44 -19.24 4.45
CA THR A 204 10.31 -18.93 5.31
C THR A 204 9.68 -17.60 4.88
N PRO A 205 8.34 -17.51 4.85
CA PRO A 205 7.66 -16.25 4.58
C PRO A 205 7.96 -15.24 5.68
N LYS A 206 7.80 -13.97 5.36
CA LYS A 206 7.75 -12.90 6.35
C LYS A 206 6.32 -12.69 6.78
N VAL A 207 6.15 -12.38 8.05
CA VAL A 207 4.84 -12.11 8.65
C VAL A 207 4.70 -10.61 8.83
N PHE A 208 3.57 -10.09 8.41
CA PHE A 208 3.22 -8.67 8.50
C PHE A 208 1.93 -8.53 9.32
N ALA A 209 1.96 -7.66 10.31
CA ALA A 209 0.80 -7.31 11.12
C ALA A 209 0.60 -5.80 11.13
N ASP A 210 -0.65 -5.36 11.21
CA ASP A 210 -0.97 -3.95 11.34
C ASP A 210 -0.51 -3.44 12.72
N TYR A 211 0.24 -2.33 12.74
CA TYR A 211 0.73 -1.76 14.00
C TYR A 211 -0.42 -1.39 14.95
N ARG A 212 -1.56 -1.00 14.42
CA ARG A 212 -2.76 -0.66 15.21
C ARG A 212 -3.26 -1.81 16.07
N HIS A 213 -2.93 -3.04 15.73
CA HIS A 213 -3.18 -4.20 16.58
C HIS A 213 -2.39 -4.19 17.89
N PHE A 214 -1.35 -3.36 17.99
CA PHE A 214 -0.50 -3.22 19.17
C PHE A 214 -0.74 -1.91 19.94
N ILE A 215 -1.68 -1.07 19.50
CA ILE A 215 -1.97 0.22 20.12
C ILE A 215 -2.98 0.04 21.25
N LYS A 216 -2.73 0.71 22.37
CA LYS A 216 -3.70 0.84 23.47
C LYS A 216 -4.66 1.99 23.18
N ASP A 217 -5.92 1.82 23.59
CA ASP A 217 -6.89 2.92 23.59
C ASP A 217 -6.53 3.97 24.66
N GLN A 218 -7.28 5.07 24.68
CA GLN A 218 -7.07 6.15 25.65
C GLN A 218 -7.27 5.73 27.13
N TYR A 219 -7.87 4.57 27.36
CA TYR A 219 -8.08 3.99 28.70
C TYR A 219 -7.05 2.92 29.05
N GLY A 220 -6.07 2.68 28.17
CA GLY A 220 -5.04 1.68 28.38
C GLY A 220 -5.46 0.26 28.01
N ASN A 221 -6.69 0.06 27.50
CA ASN A 221 -7.13 -1.23 26.99
C ASN A 221 -6.53 -1.46 25.61
N ASN A 222 -6.21 -2.69 25.30
CA ASN A 222 -5.74 -3.02 23.97
C ASN A 222 -6.88 -2.90 22.97
N ILE A 223 -6.70 -2.12 21.95
CA ILE A 223 -7.67 -2.00 20.83
C ILE A 223 -7.84 -3.34 20.13
N VAL A 224 -6.81 -4.19 20.20
CA VAL A 224 -6.89 -5.60 19.78
C VAL A 224 -6.29 -6.44 20.91
N ASP A 225 -6.86 -7.62 21.16
CA ASP A 225 -6.49 -8.53 22.26
C ASP A 225 -4.98 -8.84 22.25
N GLN A 226 -4.21 -8.09 23.04
CA GLN A 226 -2.75 -8.18 23.14
C GLN A 226 -2.26 -9.48 23.81
N LYS A 227 -3.16 -10.31 24.34
CA LYS A 227 -2.78 -11.63 24.85
C LYS A 227 -2.34 -12.57 23.73
N TYR A 228 -2.58 -12.18 22.48
CA TYR A 228 -2.22 -12.98 21.33
C TYR A 228 -0.83 -12.57 20.85
N ASP A 229 0.17 -13.39 21.11
CA ASP A 229 1.46 -13.33 20.43
C ASP A 229 1.27 -13.87 19.01
N TYR A 230 0.78 -12.99 18.12
CA TYR A 230 0.46 -13.32 16.74
C TYR A 230 1.62 -14.00 16.01
N LEU A 231 2.84 -13.59 16.32
CA LEU A 231 4.02 -14.06 15.62
C LEU A 231 4.40 -15.48 16.08
N SER A 232 4.32 -15.76 17.37
CA SER A 232 4.52 -17.11 17.91
C SER A 232 3.45 -18.08 17.43
N GLU A 233 2.20 -17.65 17.36
CA GLU A 233 1.10 -18.51 16.93
C GLU A 233 1.21 -18.87 15.45
N ILE A 234 1.60 -17.90 14.58
CA ILE A 234 1.85 -18.16 13.17
C ILE A 234 3.00 -19.14 12.99
N GLN A 235 4.07 -19.00 13.77
CA GLN A 235 5.17 -19.94 13.73
C GLN A 235 4.71 -21.36 14.07
N LYS A 236 3.84 -21.53 15.08
CA LYS A 236 3.25 -22.84 15.42
C LYS A 236 2.40 -23.39 14.28
N GLN A 237 1.51 -22.58 13.70
CA GLN A 237 0.66 -23.02 12.57
C GLN A 237 1.49 -23.39 11.35
N MET A 238 2.58 -22.69 11.07
CA MET A 238 3.50 -23.03 9.97
C MET A 238 4.22 -24.37 10.21
N ILE A 239 4.53 -24.71 11.44
CA ILE A 239 5.12 -26.01 11.81
C ILE A 239 4.10 -27.12 11.56
N ILE A 240 2.85 -26.96 12.03
CA ILE A 240 1.77 -27.93 11.84
C ILE A 240 1.52 -28.20 10.35
N LEU A 241 1.39 -27.15 9.53
CA LEU A 241 1.17 -27.28 8.08
C LEU A 241 2.30 -28.00 7.34
N ARG A 242 3.50 -28.05 7.89
CA ARG A 242 4.64 -28.78 7.33
C ARG A 242 4.67 -30.25 7.71
N GLU A 243 4.25 -30.56 8.94
CA GLU A 243 4.14 -31.93 9.40
C GLU A 243 3.04 -32.70 8.66
N ASP A 244 1.93 -32.00 8.31
CA ASP A 244 0.85 -32.57 7.51
C ASP A 244 1.18 -32.71 6.00
N SER A 245 2.28 -32.12 5.55
CA SER A 245 2.73 -32.12 4.14
C SER A 245 3.92 -33.06 3.88
N ALA A 246 4.46 -33.71 4.90
CA ALA A 246 5.57 -34.64 4.85
C ALA A 246 5.09 -36.08 4.98
#